data_d566eac32a839bd6c4348f3ace3bbcba
#
_entry.id   d566eac32a839bd6c4348f3ace3bbcba
#
_cell.length_a   1.000
_cell.length_b   1.000
_cell.length_c   1.000
_cell.angle_alpha   90.00
_cell.angle_beta   90.00
_cell.angle_gamma   90.00
#
_symmetry.space_group_name_H-M   'P 1'
#
loop_
_entity.id
_entity.type
_entity.pdbx_description
1 polymer ?
#
loop_
_entity_poly.entity_id
_entity_poly.type
_entity_poly.pdbx_seq_one_letter_code
_entity_poly.pdbx_strand_id
1 'polypeptide(L)'
;MRILLPSLLFLAACTPTAADLQRQADAAAGARAALDRELAGLVPERPQSCVSQFELRGGGLKAFGDTLVYSSGSTRYVNRTTGGCERVGEDSILVTRTPSAQLCSGDIATTVDRTSQFQNGSCGLGEFVRYRRPSSGG
;
A
#
# COMPACT_ATOMS: atom_id res chain seq x y z
N MET A 1 22.05 56.66 -18.62
CA MET A 1 21.70 56.10 -17.31
C MET A 1 20.74 54.95 -17.58
N ARG A 2 21.22 53.68 -17.58
CA ARG A 2 20.43 52.49 -17.89
C ARG A 2 19.93 51.89 -16.57
N ILE A 3 18.61 51.93 -16.37
CA ILE A 3 17.96 51.35 -15.20
C ILE A 3 17.75 49.86 -15.50
N LEU A 4 18.50 48.99 -14.82
CA LEU A 4 18.31 47.55 -14.79
C LEU A 4 17.18 47.25 -13.79
N LEU A 5 15.99 46.85 -14.31
CA LEU A 5 14.92 46.28 -13.47
C LEU A 5 15.31 44.81 -13.09
N PRO A 6 15.33 44.46 -11.80
CA PRO A 6 15.46 43.06 -11.43
C PRO A 6 14.12 42.35 -11.65
N SER A 7 14.15 41.35 -12.54
CA SER A 7 13.02 40.44 -12.76
C SER A 7 12.92 39.50 -11.55
N LEU A 8 11.94 39.75 -10.66
CA LEU A 8 11.60 38.84 -9.58
C LEU A 8 10.89 37.60 -10.19
N LEU A 9 11.59 36.49 -10.30
CA LEU A 9 10.96 35.18 -10.55
C LEU A 9 10.20 34.76 -9.28
N PHE A 10 8.87 34.83 -9.35
CA PHE A 10 8.00 34.17 -8.37
C PHE A 10 8.06 32.66 -8.59
N LEU A 11 8.82 31.95 -7.77
CA LEU A 11 8.66 30.52 -7.61
C LEU A 11 7.32 30.29 -6.87
N ALA A 12 6.28 29.95 -7.61
CA ALA A 12 5.04 29.43 -7.06
C ALA A 12 5.32 28.05 -6.47
N ALA A 13 5.65 27.99 -5.19
CA ALA A 13 5.75 26.74 -4.46
C ALA A 13 4.32 26.14 -4.37
N CYS A 14 4.13 24.94 -4.95
CA CYS A 14 2.91 24.15 -4.76
C CYS A 14 2.87 23.68 -3.29
N THR A 15 2.43 24.52 -2.39
CA THR A 15 2.16 24.14 -1.01
C THR A 15 0.75 23.53 -0.93
N PRO A 16 0.57 22.35 -0.31
CA PRO A 16 -0.76 21.79 -0.11
C PRO A 16 -1.61 22.73 0.74
N THR A 17 -2.87 22.89 0.37
CA THR A 17 -3.79 23.72 1.13
C THR A 17 -4.23 23.00 2.42
N ALA A 18 -4.73 23.76 3.42
CA ALA A 18 -5.29 23.15 4.63
C ALA A 18 -6.42 22.17 4.31
N ALA A 19 -7.23 22.47 3.29
CA ALA A 19 -8.29 21.58 2.84
C ALA A 19 -7.73 20.27 2.21
N ASP A 20 -6.60 20.33 1.51
CA ASP A 20 -5.96 19.12 0.96
C ASP A 20 -5.41 18.23 2.08
N LEU A 21 -4.76 18.83 3.07
CA LEU A 21 -4.26 18.12 4.25
C LEU A 21 -5.39 17.45 5.02
N GLN A 22 -6.51 18.15 5.21
CA GLN A 22 -7.67 17.58 5.87
C GLN A 22 -8.25 16.39 5.11
N ARG A 23 -8.43 16.50 3.79
CA ARG A 23 -8.89 15.38 2.95
C ARG A 23 -7.96 14.17 3.03
N GLN A 24 -6.66 14.39 3.04
CA GLN A 24 -5.68 13.30 3.19
C GLN A 24 -5.79 12.64 4.57
N ALA A 25 -5.96 13.43 5.63
CA ALA A 25 -6.14 12.91 6.99
C ALA A 25 -7.43 12.08 7.12
N ASP A 26 -8.53 12.55 6.55
CA ASP A 26 -9.82 11.85 6.56
C ASP A 26 -9.74 10.54 5.76
N ALA A 27 -9.09 10.56 4.60
CA ALA A 27 -8.85 9.35 3.79
C ALA A 27 -7.98 8.33 4.54
N ALA A 28 -6.91 8.78 5.21
CA ALA A 28 -6.05 7.91 6.01
C ALA A 28 -6.79 7.31 7.20
N ALA A 29 -7.63 8.09 7.87
CA ALA A 29 -8.46 7.62 8.98
C ALA A 29 -9.49 6.57 8.49
N GLY A 30 -10.12 6.81 7.35
CA GLY A 30 -11.05 5.87 6.71
C GLY A 30 -10.38 4.56 6.33
N ALA A 31 -9.21 4.61 5.73
CA ALA A 31 -8.41 3.44 5.36
C ALA A 31 -8.01 2.61 6.60
N ARG A 32 -7.60 3.27 7.68
CA ARG A 32 -7.26 2.60 8.94
C ARG A 32 -8.47 1.90 9.54
N ALA A 33 -9.62 2.58 9.63
CA ALA A 33 -10.86 1.98 10.13
C ALA A 33 -11.33 0.78 9.28
N ALA A 34 -11.10 0.83 7.97
CA ALA A 34 -11.40 -0.29 7.08
C ALA A 34 -10.45 -1.47 7.30
N LEU A 35 -9.16 -1.20 7.49
CA LEU A 35 -8.15 -2.22 7.84
C LEU A 35 -8.50 -2.90 9.17
N ASP A 36 -8.86 -2.14 10.19
CA ASP A 36 -9.24 -2.67 11.51
C ASP A 36 -10.43 -3.63 11.39
N ARG A 37 -11.42 -3.31 10.54
CA ARG A 37 -12.56 -4.21 10.27
C ARG A 37 -12.14 -5.47 9.52
N GLU A 38 -11.22 -5.38 8.55
CA GLU A 38 -10.69 -6.53 7.80
C GLU A 38 -9.94 -7.51 8.72
N LEU A 39 -9.26 -6.99 9.74
CA LEU A 39 -8.45 -7.77 10.68
C LEU A 39 -9.18 -8.12 11.97
N ALA A 40 -10.46 -7.76 12.11
CA ALA A 40 -11.22 -8.00 13.33
C ALA A 40 -11.26 -9.49 13.70
N GLY A 41 -10.97 -9.80 14.96
CA GLY A 41 -10.94 -11.17 15.49
C GLY A 41 -9.72 -12.01 15.06
N LEU A 42 -8.76 -11.39 14.39
CA LEU A 42 -7.47 -12.01 14.05
C LEU A 42 -6.36 -11.49 14.95
N VAL A 43 -5.37 -12.34 15.20
CA VAL A 43 -4.18 -11.97 15.98
C VAL A 43 -2.94 -11.96 15.10
N PRO A 44 -2.06 -10.96 15.25
CA PRO A 44 -0.80 -10.90 14.51
C PRO A 44 0.20 -11.93 15.01
N GLU A 45 0.97 -12.47 14.09
CA GLU A 45 2.18 -13.23 14.38
C GLU A 45 3.42 -12.34 14.26
N ARG A 46 4.60 -12.90 14.47
CA ARG A 46 5.85 -12.16 14.31
C ARG A 46 6.01 -11.73 12.85
N PRO A 47 6.50 -10.52 12.61
CA PRO A 47 6.87 -10.07 11.26
C PRO A 47 7.89 -11.02 10.63
N GLN A 48 7.79 -11.20 9.33
CA GLN A 48 8.71 -12.01 8.53
C GLN A 48 9.11 -11.24 7.28
N SER A 49 10.36 -11.39 6.88
CA SER A 49 10.91 -10.65 5.74
C SER A 49 10.38 -11.15 4.40
N CYS A 50 10.08 -12.45 4.29
CA CYS A 50 9.61 -13.06 3.03
C CYS A 50 8.40 -13.96 3.28
N VAL A 51 7.52 -14.04 2.28
CA VAL A 51 6.36 -14.95 2.23
C VAL A 51 6.36 -15.68 0.89
N SER A 52 6.06 -16.97 0.90
CA SER A 52 5.90 -17.74 -0.32
C SER A 52 4.72 -17.22 -1.14
N GLN A 53 4.94 -17.02 -2.45
CA GLN A 53 3.84 -16.66 -3.35
C GLN A 53 2.73 -17.72 -3.37
N PHE A 54 3.06 -18.98 -3.07
CA PHE A 54 2.08 -20.04 -2.95
C PHE A 54 1.12 -19.80 -1.78
N GLU A 55 1.61 -19.30 -0.64
CA GLU A 55 0.78 -18.96 0.53
C GLU A 55 -0.14 -17.78 0.26
N LEU A 56 0.21 -16.90 -0.69
CA LEU A 56 -0.59 -15.72 -1.06
C LEU A 56 -1.62 -16.01 -2.15
N ARG A 57 -1.60 -17.22 -2.74
CA ARG A 57 -2.52 -17.61 -3.81
C ARG A 57 -3.91 -17.94 -3.26
N GLY A 58 -4.89 -17.76 -4.12
CA GLY A 58 -6.28 -18.23 -3.86
C GLY A 58 -7.16 -17.25 -3.11
N GLY A 59 -6.64 -16.07 -2.76
CA GLY A 59 -7.41 -15.01 -2.13
C GLY A 59 -7.32 -13.68 -2.87
N GLY A 60 -8.04 -12.69 -2.37
CA GLY A 60 -7.99 -11.33 -2.89
C GLY A 60 -6.80 -10.53 -2.34
N LEU A 61 -6.45 -9.48 -3.06
CA LEU A 61 -5.51 -8.47 -2.61
C LEU A 61 -6.23 -7.11 -2.61
N LYS A 62 -6.14 -6.42 -1.48
CA LYS A 62 -6.73 -5.08 -1.30
C LYS A 62 -5.71 -4.14 -0.66
N ALA A 63 -5.80 -2.86 -1.03
CA ALA A 63 -5.08 -1.80 -0.34
C ALA A 63 -6.00 -1.09 0.67
N PHE A 64 -5.42 -0.73 1.80
CA PHE A 64 -6.00 0.12 2.84
C PHE A 64 -5.01 1.26 3.11
N GLY A 65 -5.08 2.31 2.30
CA GLY A 65 -4.03 3.32 2.26
C GLY A 65 -2.71 2.70 1.79
N ASP A 66 -1.65 2.90 2.56
CA ASP A 66 -0.30 2.36 2.31
C ASP A 66 -0.14 0.86 2.66
N THR A 67 -1.20 0.20 3.09
CA THR A 67 -1.15 -1.16 3.61
C THR A 67 -1.85 -2.13 2.65
N LEU A 68 -1.12 -3.12 2.17
CA LEU A 68 -1.65 -4.22 1.36
C LEU A 68 -2.08 -5.39 2.26
N VAL A 69 -3.24 -5.96 1.98
CA VAL A 69 -3.74 -7.15 2.65
C VAL A 69 -4.01 -8.24 1.63
N TYR A 70 -3.25 -9.31 1.72
CA TYR A 70 -3.45 -10.54 0.95
C TYR A 70 -4.33 -11.47 1.76
N SER A 71 -5.45 -11.91 1.17
CA SER A 71 -6.35 -12.88 1.78
C SER A 71 -5.99 -14.28 1.30
N SER A 72 -5.82 -15.23 2.21
CA SER A 72 -5.56 -16.63 1.91
C SER A 72 -6.38 -17.49 2.87
N GLY A 73 -7.56 -17.90 2.43
CA GLY A 73 -8.54 -18.56 3.30
C GLY A 73 -8.89 -17.68 4.52
N SER A 74 -8.71 -18.24 5.72
CA SER A 74 -8.94 -17.52 6.99
C SER A 74 -7.74 -16.68 7.46
N THR A 75 -6.62 -16.70 6.73
CA THR A 75 -5.40 -15.98 7.04
C THR A 75 -5.34 -14.66 6.27
N ARG A 76 -4.78 -13.62 6.89
CA ARG A 76 -4.44 -12.36 6.24
C ARG A 76 -2.95 -12.12 6.36
N TYR A 77 -2.31 -11.77 5.26
CA TYR A 77 -0.94 -11.30 5.25
C TYR A 77 -0.97 -9.79 5.02
N VAL A 78 -0.49 -9.06 5.99
CA VAL A 78 -0.47 -7.59 6.00
C VAL A 78 0.93 -7.13 5.67
N ASN A 79 1.03 -6.24 4.69
CA ASN A 79 2.31 -5.64 4.27
C ASN A 79 2.15 -4.13 4.21
N ARG A 80 2.91 -3.41 5.01
CA ARG A 80 2.97 -1.95 4.92
C ARG A 80 3.99 -1.57 3.86
N THR A 81 3.55 -0.82 2.88
CA THR A 81 4.37 -0.37 1.75
C THR A 81 4.95 1.01 1.98
N THR A 82 5.83 1.44 1.08
CA THR A 82 6.34 2.83 1.05
C THR A 82 5.34 3.84 0.49
N GLY A 83 4.12 3.41 0.15
CA GLY A 83 3.11 4.20 -0.57
C GLY A 83 3.24 4.05 -2.09
N GLY A 84 2.20 4.45 -2.81
CA GLY A 84 2.14 4.37 -4.27
C GLY A 84 1.39 3.16 -4.83
N CYS A 85 0.82 2.31 -3.95
CA CYS A 85 0.04 1.13 -4.32
C CYS A 85 -1.39 1.15 -3.76
N GLU A 86 -1.91 2.31 -3.40
CA GLU A 86 -3.19 2.49 -2.68
C GLU A 86 -4.41 2.08 -3.49
N ARG A 87 -4.31 2.02 -4.83
CA ARG A 87 -5.41 1.67 -5.75
C ARG A 87 -5.54 0.19 -6.03
N VAL A 88 -4.72 -0.65 -5.40
CA VAL A 88 -4.78 -2.11 -5.57
C VAL A 88 -6.09 -2.66 -5.03
N GLY A 89 -6.74 -3.49 -5.82
CA GLY A 89 -8.04 -4.09 -5.49
C GLY A 89 -9.25 -3.28 -5.96
N GLU A 90 -9.07 -2.02 -6.31
CA GLU A 90 -10.11 -1.19 -6.94
C GLU A 90 -10.02 -1.32 -8.47
N ASP A 91 -9.24 -0.46 -9.09
CA ASP A 91 -9.04 -0.40 -10.54
C ASP A 91 -7.66 -0.88 -10.99
N SER A 92 -6.78 -1.22 -10.06
CA SER A 92 -5.42 -1.61 -10.35
C SER A 92 -5.08 -3.00 -9.82
N ILE A 93 -4.19 -3.68 -10.53
CA ILE A 93 -3.55 -4.93 -10.12
C ILE A 93 -2.13 -4.65 -9.66
N LEU A 94 -1.63 -5.47 -8.73
CA LEU A 94 -0.24 -5.45 -8.31
C LEU A 94 0.59 -6.42 -9.17
N VAL A 95 1.67 -5.92 -9.71
CA VAL A 95 2.64 -6.70 -10.48
C VAL A 95 3.96 -6.69 -9.73
N THR A 96 4.45 -7.87 -9.38
CA THR A 96 5.76 -8.06 -8.77
C THR A 96 6.66 -8.89 -9.68
N ARG A 97 7.94 -8.56 -9.70
CA ARG A 97 8.96 -9.33 -10.41
C ARG A 97 9.99 -9.77 -9.39
N THR A 98 9.99 -11.04 -9.05
CA THR A 98 10.94 -11.59 -8.10
C THR A 98 11.72 -12.73 -8.76
N PRO A 99 13.00 -12.90 -8.46
CA PRO A 99 13.80 -14.00 -8.97
C PRO A 99 13.48 -15.34 -8.29
N SER A 100 12.69 -15.30 -7.23
CA SER A 100 12.30 -16.46 -6.42
C SER A 100 10.79 -16.60 -6.35
N ALA A 101 10.31 -17.74 -5.85
CA ALA A 101 8.89 -17.95 -5.59
C ALA A 101 8.41 -17.28 -4.28
N GLN A 102 9.10 -16.25 -3.81
CA GLN A 102 8.79 -15.51 -2.59
C GLN A 102 8.64 -14.02 -2.89
N LEU A 103 7.82 -13.34 -2.09
CA LEU A 103 7.80 -11.89 -1.98
C LEU A 103 8.51 -11.50 -0.70
N CYS A 104 9.45 -10.58 -0.80
CA CYS A 104 10.28 -10.17 0.33
C CYS A 104 10.16 -8.66 0.61
N SER A 105 10.44 -8.30 1.84
CA SER A 105 10.67 -6.91 2.22
C SER A 105 11.82 -6.33 1.39
N GLY A 106 11.59 -5.14 0.83
CA GLY A 106 12.52 -4.50 -0.12
C GLY A 106 12.21 -4.78 -1.58
N ASP A 107 11.37 -5.75 -1.91
CA ASP A 107 10.92 -5.95 -3.30
C ASP A 107 10.11 -4.74 -3.77
N ILE A 108 10.26 -4.42 -5.06
CA ILE A 108 9.47 -3.36 -5.70
C ILE A 108 8.28 -3.99 -6.40
N ALA A 109 7.10 -3.49 -6.08
CA ALA A 109 5.86 -3.79 -6.77
C ALA A 109 5.42 -2.60 -7.61
N THR A 110 4.75 -2.87 -8.72
CA THR A 110 4.15 -1.84 -9.58
C THR A 110 2.66 -2.09 -9.67
N THR A 111 1.89 -1.02 -9.82
CA THR A 111 0.46 -1.12 -10.08
C THR A 111 0.17 -0.82 -11.54
N VAL A 112 -0.74 -1.59 -12.10
CA VAL A 112 -1.19 -1.48 -13.48
C VAL A 112 -2.70 -1.32 -13.49
N ASP A 113 -3.17 -0.26 -14.13
CA ASP A 113 -4.60 -0.01 -14.29
C ASP A 113 -5.24 -1.10 -15.15
N ARG A 114 -6.36 -1.66 -14.70
CA ARG A 114 -7.03 -2.79 -15.37
C ARG A 114 -7.59 -2.44 -16.74
N THR A 115 -8.01 -1.19 -16.90
CA THR A 115 -8.67 -0.72 -18.12
C THR A 115 -7.67 -0.26 -19.17
N SER A 116 -6.76 0.63 -18.78
CA SER A 116 -5.78 1.21 -19.68
C SER A 116 -4.54 0.34 -19.90
N GLN A 117 -4.28 -0.61 -19.00
CA GLN A 117 -3.08 -1.47 -18.98
C GLN A 117 -1.78 -0.68 -18.77
N PHE A 118 -1.85 0.59 -18.38
CA PHE A 118 -0.68 1.38 -18.06
C PHE A 118 -0.30 1.26 -16.58
N GLN A 119 1.01 1.35 -16.33
CA GLN A 119 1.54 1.46 -14.98
C GLN A 119 1.11 2.79 -14.39
N ASN A 120 0.50 2.77 -13.20
CA ASN A 120 -0.03 3.95 -12.52
C ASN A 120 0.48 4.13 -11.09
N GLY A 121 1.42 3.31 -10.65
CA GLY A 121 2.05 3.43 -9.35
C GLY A 121 3.20 2.43 -9.14
N SER A 122 3.94 2.64 -8.07
CA SER A 122 5.01 1.75 -7.63
C SER A 122 5.24 1.92 -6.13
N CYS A 123 5.48 0.82 -5.42
CA CYS A 123 5.77 0.84 -3.99
C CYS A 123 6.82 -0.20 -3.61
N GLY A 124 7.58 0.08 -2.56
CA GLY A 124 8.42 -0.91 -1.90
C GLY A 124 7.62 -1.72 -0.90
N LEU A 125 7.80 -3.02 -0.90
CA LEU A 125 7.18 -3.90 0.09
C LEU A 125 7.94 -3.82 1.41
N GLY A 126 7.21 -3.77 2.52
CA GLY A 126 7.74 -3.91 3.86
C GLY A 126 7.74 -5.35 4.35
N GLU A 127 7.90 -5.54 5.66
CA GLU A 127 7.74 -6.85 6.27
C GLU A 127 6.30 -7.34 6.20
N PHE A 128 6.14 -8.66 6.17
CA PHE A 128 4.85 -9.31 6.17
C PHE A 128 4.47 -9.73 7.58
N VAL A 129 3.26 -9.37 8.02
CA VAL A 129 2.68 -9.83 9.27
C VAL A 129 1.51 -10.74 8.96
N ARG A 130 1.60 -12.00 9.41
CA ARG A 130 0.51 -12.95 9.27
C ARG A 130 -0.48 -12.80 10.42
N TYR A 131 -1.76 -12.70 10.08
CA TYR A 131 -2.88 -12.62 11.00
C TYR A 131 -3.74 -13.88 10.88
N ARG A 132 -4.02 -14.53 12.00
CA ARG A 132 -4.87 -15.72 12.07
C ARG A 132 -5.86 -15.62 13.23
N ARG A 133 -6.91 -16.43 13.17
CA ARG A 133 -7.77 -16.61 14.34
C ARG A 133 -6.94 -17.18 15.49
N PRO A 134 -7.17 -16.72 16.73
CA PRO A 134 -6.54 -17.35 17.88
C PRO A 134 -6.92 -18.86 17.90
N SER A 135 -5.94 -19.72 18.12
CA SER A 135 -6.23 -21.12 18.37
C SER A 135 -7.07 -21.19 19.66
N SER A 136 -8.30 -21.67 19.55
CA SER A 136 -9.06 -22.10 20.73
C SER A 136 -8.23 -23.21 21.37
N GLY A 137 -7.56 -22.91 22.45
CA GLY A 137 -6.85 -23.91 23.25
C GLY A 137 -7.86 -24.98 23.67
N GLY A 138 -7.61 -26.21 23.20
CA GLY A 138 -8.26 -27.38 23.73
C GLY A 138 -7.60 -27.78 25.04
#